data_e7a83bf26d1024dc83cc70a85f76d34c
#
_entry.id   e7a83bf26d1024dc83cc70a85f76d34c
#
_cell.length_a   1.000
_cell.length_b   1.000
_cell.length_c   1.000
_cell.angle_alpha   90.00
_cell.angle_beta   90.00
_cell.angle_gamma   90.00
#
_symmetry.space_group_name_H-M   'P 1'
#
loop_
_entity.id
_entity.type
_entity.pdbx_description
1 polymer ?
#
loop_
_entity_poly.entity_id
_entity_poly.type
_entity_poly.pdbx_seq_one_letter_code
_entity_poly.pdbx_strand_id
1 'polypeptide(L)'
;SGTLLERYRVIKDVSTGELFTDVNSLHLIDSMDSLALVVLQFNTNCLLNLDSNTLISDVIKQHNIDFDVSFTSCETTKEEVSDILENENQATISDITDGFSILKEKIPKMELCNGSAVIIDINKSKIAYTITSAGKLFSEVTDTIKILQSRGIEIYIASGDRKGAINKLAEILNVNKKHAFGTVSPKGKCKVVRCLKDRGYKVMMVGDGLNDVLAFNNADVSVLTVEQEEEVSPKLINKTDYVIQKISEVISIDF
;
A
#
# COMPACT_ATOMS: atom_id res chain seq x y z
N SER A 1 3.62 2.28 -2.63
CA SER A 1 4.08 3.42 -1.80
C SER A 1 5.45 3.10 -1.25
N GLY A 2 6.24 4.11 -0.90
CA GLY A 2 7.63 3.94 -0.50
C GLY A 2 8.63 4.03 -1.67
N THR A 3 8.23 3.57 -2.84
CA THR A 3 9.03 3.66 -4.07
C THR A 3 8.85 5.00 -4.80
N LEU A 4 7.60 5.44 -4.97
CA LEU A 4 7.24 6.69 -5.66
C LEU A 4 6.67 7.75 -4.72
N LEU A 5 6.28 7.34 -3.53
CA LEU A 5 5.57 8.16 -2.56
C LEU A 5 6.26 8.08 -1.21
N GLU A 6 6.56 9.22 -0.64
CA GLU A 6 6.81 9.35 0.80
C GLU A 6 5.52 8.94 1.51
N ARG A 7 5.59 7.86 2.27
CA ARG A 7 4.44 7.23 2.91
C ARG A 7 4.30 7.69 4.35
N TYR A 8 3.10 8.11 4.69
CA TYR A 8 2.70 8.43 6.05
C TYR A 8 1.58 7.47 6.47
N ARG A 9 1.69 6.93 7.67
CA ARG A 9 0.73 5.98 8.22
C ARG A 9 0.47 6.28 9.68
N VAL A 10 -0.80 6.14 10.06
CA VAL A 10 -1.24 6.13 11.46
C VAL A 10 -1.99 4.83 11.69
N ILE A 11 -1.62 4.12 12.74
CA ILE A 11 -2.31 2.91 13.22
C ILE A 11 -2.96 3.28 14.54
N LYS A 12 -4.24 2.93 14.73
CA LYS A 12 -4.95 3.11 15.99
C LYS A 12 -5.36 1.73 16.53
N ASP A 13 -5.01 1.45 17.77
CA ASP A 13 -5.56 0.32 18.52
C ASP A 13 -7.01 0.63 18.91
N VAL A 14 -7.96 -0.18 18.44
CA VAL A 14 -9.39 0.04 18.68
C VAL A 14 -9.74 -0.15 20.14
N SER A 15 -9.03 -1.03 20.87
CA SER A 15 -9.33 -1.35 22.26
C SER A 15 -8.83 -0.32 23.25
N THR A 16 -7.67 0.29 22.97
CA THR A 16 -7.03 1.29 23.89
C THR A 16 -7.21 2.72 23.40
N GLY A 17 -7.51 2.93 22.11
CA GLY A 17 -7.53 4.23 21.46
C GLY A 17 -6.13 4.81 21.20
N GLU A 18 -5.06 4.06 21.47
CA GLU A 18 -3.69 4.51 21.26
C GLU A 18 -3.34 4.64 19.77
N LEU A 19 -2.61 5.71 19.43
CA LEU A 19 -2.22 6.04 18.06
C LEU A 19 -0.72 5.89 17.88
N PHE A 20 -0.33 5.17 16.82
CA PHE A 20 1.06 4.87 16.46
C PHE A 20 1.38 5.44 15.07
N THR A 21 2.45 6.22 14.94
CA THR A 21 2.87 6.82 13.66
C THR A 21 4.07 6.13 13.03
N ASP A 22 4.86 5.39 13.82
CA ASP A 22 6.17 4.85 13.43
C ASP A 22 6.19 3.30 13.40
N VAL A 23 5.02 2.68 13.45
CA VAL A 23 4.88 1.20 13.46
C VAL A 23 4.67 0.67 12.04
N ASN A 24 5.46 -0.33 11.66
CA ASN A 24 5.21 -1.07 10.42
C ASN A 24 4.09 -2.10 10.64
N SER A 25 2.97 -1.95 9.92
CA SER A 25 1.81 -2.84 10.04
C SER A 25 2.12 -4.32 9.73
N LEU A 26 3.10 -4.61 8.88
CA LEU A 26 3.50 -5.99 8.59
C LEU A 26 4.24 -6.62 9.77
N HIS A 27 5.11 -5.85 10.44
CA HIS A 27 5.77 -6.34 11.66
C HIS A 27 4.77 -6.59 12.79
N LEU A 28 3.74 -5.74 12.90
CA LEU A 28 2.68 -5.94 13.86
C LEU A 28 1.92 -7.24 13.60
N ILE A 29 1.61 -7.54 12.33
CA ILE A 29 0.89 -8.77 11.94
C ILE A 29 1.76 -10.00 12.13
N ASP A 30 3.04 -9.95 11.74
CA ASP A 30 3.98 -11.06 11.91
C ASP A 30 4.25 -11.40 13.38
N SER A 31 4.02 -10.46 14.30
CA SER A 31 4.19 -10.66 15.73
C SER A 31 3.04 -11.42 16.42
N MET A 32 1.93 -11.65 15.69
CA MET A 32 0.72 -12.29 16.21
C MET A 32 0.15 -13.32 15.22
N ASP A 33 -0.28 -14.48 15.72
CA ASP A 33 -0.64 -15.65 14.90
C ASP A 33 -2.04 -15.62 14.28
N SER A 34 -2.83 -14.56 14.46
CA SER A 34 -4.24 -14.53 14.06
C SER A 34 -4.67 -13.26 13.34
N LEU A 35 -3.73 -12.51 12.79
CA LEU A 35 -4.04 -11.22 12.21
C LEU A 35 -4.13 -11.25 10.67
N ALA A 36 -5.09 -10.50 10.14
CA ALA A 36 -5.26 -10.26 8.71
C ALA A 36 -5.32 -8.75 8.41
N LEU A 37 -4.52 -8.30 7.43
CA LEU A 37 -4.57 -6.93 6.90
C LEU A 37 -5.60 -6.86 5.77
N VAL A 38 -6.62 -6.09 5.99
CA VAL A 38 -7.74 -5.90 5.06
C VAL A 38 -7.75 -4.47 4.54
N VAL A 39 -7.66 -4.31 3.23
CA VAL A 39 -7.69 -3.00 2.55
C VAL A 39 -9.11 -2.72 2.09
N LEU A 40 -9.74 -1.69 2.62
CA LEU A 40 -11.08 -1.26 2.22
C LEU A 40 -11.01 -0.49 0.91
N GLN A 41 -11.80 -0.90 -0.10
CA GLN A 41 -11.88 -0.26 -1.41
C GLN A 41 -12.80 0.97 -1.39
N PHE A 42 -12.57 1.84 -0.44
CA PHE A 42 -13.38 3.03 -0.17
C PHE A 42 -12.52 4.30 -0.11
N ASN A 43 -13.09 5.43 -0.52
CA ASN A 43 -12.37 6.70 -0.41
C ASN A 43 -12.50 7.25 1.01
N THR A 44 -11.39 7.28 1.74
CA THR A 44 -11.35 7.75 3.13
C THR A 44 -11.96 9.15 3.34
N ASN A 45 -11.86 10.03 2.34
CA ASN A 45 -12.46 11.36 2.43
C ASN A 45 -13.99 11.33 2.60
N CYS A 46 -14.66 10.26 2.13
CA CYS A 46 -16.11 10.12 2.31
C CYS A 46 -16.46 9.84 3.78
N LEU A 47 -15.55 9.23 4.54
CA LEU A 47 -15.76 8.94 5.97
C LEU A 47 -15.80 10.21 6.83
N LEU A 48 -15.11 11.28 6.41
CA LEU A 48 -15.03 12.54 7.14
C LEU A 48 -16.38 13.28 7.27
N ASN A 49 -17.37 12.89 6.46
CA ASN A 49 -18.71 13.45 6.49
C ASN A 49 -19.71 12.59 7.26
N LEU A 50 -19.29 11.45 7.80
CA LEU A 50 -20.13 10.55 8.58
C LEU A 50 -20.03 10.88 10.07
N ASP A 51 -21.04 10.45 10.83
CA ASP A 51 -20.99 10.52 12.29
C ASP A 51 -19.83 9.65 12.80
N SER A 52 -19.01 10.23 13.65
CA SER A 52 -17.81 9.59 14.23
C SER A 52 -18.11 8.32 15.01
N ASN A 53 -19.32 8.22 15.59
CA ASN A 53 -19.76 7.05 16.37
C ASN A 53 -20.38 5.94 15.50
N THR A 54 -20.53 6.15 14.20
CA THR A 54 -21.04 5.10 13.30
C THR A 54 -20.06 3.94 13.25
N LEU A 55 -20.57 2.72 13.35
CA LEU A 55 -19.76 1.51 13.24
C LEU A 55 -19.17 1.36 11.83
N ILE A 56 -17.94 0.90 11.74
CA ILE A 56 -17.29 0.59 10.44
C ILE A 56 -18.11 -0.49 9.71
N SER A 57 -18.61 -1.49 10.43
CA SER A 57 -19.45 -2.55 9.89
C SER A 57 -20.72 -2.03 9.23
N ASP A 58 -21.39 -1.03 9.83
CA ASP A 58 -22.60 -0.41 9.28
C ASP A 58 -22.29 0.32 7.98
N VAL A 59 -21.16 1.05 7.92
CA VAL A 59 -20.73 1.74 6.71
C VAL A 59 -20.38 0.75 5.59
N ILE A 60 -19.70 -0.35 5.92
CA ILE A 60 -19.39 -1.42 4.96
C ILE A 60 -20.67 -1.98 4.34
N LYS A 61 -21.66 -2.32 5.15
CA LYS A 61 -22.97 -2.84 4.69
C LYS A 61 -23.74 -1.81 3.88
N GLN A 62 -23.90 -0.59 4.39
CA GLN A 62 -24.72 0.45 3.78
C GLN A 62 -24.21 0.87 2.41
N HIS A 63 -22.88 0.91 2.23
CA HIS A 63 -22.23 1.34 0.99
C HIS A 63 -21.70 0.17 0.14
N ASN A 64 -21.95 -1.06 0.56
CA ASN A 64 -21.46 -2.29 -0.10
C ASN A 64 -19.97 -2.18 -0.44
N ILE A 65 -19.16 -1.83 0.57
CA ILE A 65 -17.73 -1.56 0.40
C ILE A 65 -17.01 -2.89 0.13
N ASP A 66 -16.40 -3.00 -1.04
CA ASP A 66 -15.51 -4.13 -1.36
C ASP A 66 -14.19 -4.00 -0.58
N PHE A 67 -13.52 -5.14 -0.37
CA PHE A 67 -12.25 -5.21 0.32
C PHE A 67 -11.35 -6.29 -0.26
N ASP A 68 -10.06 -6.14 -0.01
CA ASP A 68 -9.07 -7.15 -0.36
C ASP A 68 -8.24 -7.52 0.88
N VAL A 69 -8.01 -8.82 1.10
CA VAL A 69 -7.07 -9.32 2.10
C VAL A 69 -5.67 -9.21 1.52
N SER A 70 -4.87 -8.29 2.06
CA SER A 70 -3.54 -7.96 1.55
C SER A 70 -2.44 -8.85 2.14
N PHE A 71 -2.58 -9.20 3.42
CA PHE A 71 -1.63 -10.03 4.14
C PHE A 71 -2.32 -10.73 5.31
N THR A 72 -1.88 -11.93 5.66
CA THR A 72 -2.39 -12.66 6.83
C THR A 72 -1.28 -13.49 7.46
N SER A 73 -1.29 -13.61 8.78
CA SER A 73 -0.42 -14.50 9.56
C SER A 73 -1.03 -15.88 9.82
N CYS A 74 -2.28 -16.11 9.40
CA CYS A 74 -3.00 -17.37 9.57
C CYS A 74 -3.74 -17.77 8.30
N GLU A 75 -4.22 -19.01 8.23
CA GLU A 75 -5.17 -19.41 7.21
C GLU A 75 -6.53 -18.75 7.47
N THR A 76 -7.07 -18.09 6.48
CA THR A 76 -8.40 -17.48 6.50
C THR A 76 -8.98 -17.37 5.10
N THR A 77 -10.30 -17.28 5.01
CA THR A 77 -11.01 -17.11 3.74
C THR A 77 -11.57 -15.69 3.61
N LYS A 78 -11.91 -15.29 2.39
CA LYS A 78 -12.55 -13.98 2.16
C LYS A 78 -13.93 -13.92 2.82
N GLU A 79 -14.64 -15.04 2.84
CA GLU A 79 -15.94 -15.20 3.48
C GLU A 79 -15.86 -14.99 4.98
N GLU A 80 -14.90 -15.63 5.65
CA GLU A 80 -14.66 -15.45 7.09
C GLU A 80 -14.33 -14.00 7.45
N VAL A 81 -13.48 -13.35 6.66
CA VAL A 81 -13.17 -11.92 6.84
C VAL A 81 -14.40 -11.05 6.62
N SER A 82 -15.26 -11.37 5.63
CA SER A 82 -16.53 -10.67 5.39
C SER A 82 -17.46 -10.77 6.59
N ASP A 83 -17.64 -11.98 7.10
CA ASP A 83 -18.50 -12.22 8.27
C ASP A 83 -18.04 -11.43 9.50
N ILE A 84 -16.72 -11.35 9.73
CA ILE A 84 -16.17 -10.55 10.83
C ILE A 84 -16.43 -9.05 10.59
N LEU A 85 -16.11 -8.54 9.40
CA LEU A 85 -16.31 -7.13 9.06
C LEU A 85 -17.76 -6.69 9.19
N GLU A 86 -18.70 -7.55 8.81
CA GLU A 86 -20.13 -7.25 8.85
C GLU A 86 -20.73 -7.33 10.26
N ASN A 87 -20.18 -8.16 11.14
CA ASN A 87 -20.71 -8.37 12.49
C ASN A 87 -19.91 -7.67 13.59
N GLU A 88 -18.82 -7.01 13.22
CA GLU A 88 -18.00 -6.23 14.14
C GLU A 88 -18.82 -5.06 14.73
N ASN A 89 -18.68 -4.82 16.04
CA ASN A 89 -19.54 -3.88 16.77
C ASN A 89 -18.81 -2.96 17.74
N GLN A 90 -17.48 -2.80 17.58
CA GLN A 90 -16.65 -1.95 18.44
C GLN A 90 -16.01 -0.81 17.67
N ALA A 91 -15.42 -1.12 16.50
CA ALA A 91 -14.69 -0.14 15.71
C ALA A 91 -15.64 0.86 15.04
N THR A 92 -15.35 2.13 15.20
CA THR A 92 -16.16 3.23 14.69
C THR A 92 -15.41 4.06 13.64
N ILE A 93 -16.11 4.96 12.99
CA ILE A 93 -15.52 5.89 12.02
C ILE A 93 -14.46 6.77 12.67
N SER A 94 -14.59 7.12 13.97
CA SER A 94 -13.55 7.88 14.69
C SER A 94 -12.22 7.13 14.73
N ASP A 95 -12.22 5.80 14.75
CA ASP A 95 -10.98 5.02 14.78
C ASP A 95 -10.16 5.15 13.48
N ILE A 96 -10.81 5.51 12.38
CA ILE A 96 -10.14 5.85 11.12
C ILE A 96 -9.85 7.35 11.03
N THR A 97 -10.81 8.21 11.39
CA THR A 97 -10.71 9.67 11.18
C THR A 97 -9.73 10.35 12.12
N ASP A 98 -9.48 9.79 13.30
CA ASP A 98 -8.45 10.31 14.22
C ASP A 98 -7.06 10.22 13.58
N GLY A 99 -6.73 9.08 12.95
CA GLY A 99 -5.51 8.94 12.18
C GLY A 99 -5.42 9.90 10.99
N PHE A 100 -6.54 10.18 10.35
CA PHE A 100 -6.60 11.15 9.25
C PHE A 100 -6.28 12.59 9.69
N SER A 101 -6.71 12.98 10.87
CA SER A 101 -6.41 14.31 11.44
C SER A 101 -4.91 14.51 11.61
N ILE A 102 -4.18 13.51 12.13
CA ILE A 102 -2.72 13.54 12.27
C ILE A 102 -2.05 13.63 10.90
N LEU A 103 -2.52 12.84 9.92
CA LEU A 103 -1.95 12.87 8.58
C LEU A 103 -2.16 14.20 7.89
N LYS A 104 -3.30 14.88 8.12
CA LYS A 104 -3.60 16.19 7.55
C LYS A 104 -2.64 17.28 8.02
N GLU A 105 -2.16 17.19 9.25
CA GLU A 105 -1.14 18.10 9.77
C GLU A 105 0.22 17.90 9.07
N LYS A 106 0.62 16.63 8.83
CA LYS A 106 1.87 16.28 8.16
C LYS A 106 1.82 16.52 6.63
N ILE A 107 0.66 16.29 6.02
CA ILE A 107 0.45 16.43 4.56
C ILE A 107 -0.78 17.31 4.31
N PRO A 108 -0.67 18.64 4.29
CA PRO A 108 -1.80 19.54 4.10
C PRO A 108 -2.59 19.32 2.81
N LYS A 109 -1.94 18.81 1.76
CA LYS A 109 -2.56 18.43 0.48
C LYS A 109 -2.54 16.91 0.31
N MET A 110 -3.45 16.22 0.97
CA MET A 110 -3.66 14.78 0.80
C MET A 110 -4.42 14.46 -0.49
N GLU A 111 -3.82 14.76 -1.63
CA GLU A 111 -4.46 14.49 -2.93
C GLU A 111 -4.22 13.07 -3.42
N LEU A 112 -3.20 12.38 -2.88
CA LEU A 112 -2.74 11.08 -3.36
C LEU A 112 -2.82 10.01 -2.28
N CYS A 113 -3.38 8.87 -2.66
CA CYS A 113 -3.24 7.60 -1.95
C CYS A 113 -3.68 7.61 -0.48
N ASN A 114 -4.67 8.42 -0.11
CA ASN A 114 -5.32 8.23 1.17
C ASN A 114 -6.06 6.89 1.15
N GLY A 115 -5.62 5.98 1.99
CA GLY A 115 -6.16 4.64 2.12
C GLY A 115 -6.63 4.38 3.53
N SER A 116 -7.70 3.59 3.66
CA SER A 116 -8.12 2.99 4.92
C SER A 116 -7.95 1.48 4.83
N ALA A 117 -7.36 0.92 5.87
CA ALA A 117 -7.30 -0.51 6.07
C ALA A 117 -7.62 -0.82 7.54
N VAL A 118 -7.95 -2.08 7.79
CA VAL A 118 -8.13 -2.59 9.15
C VAL A 118 -7.28 -3.83 9.34
N ILE A 119 -6.84 -4.07 10.56
CA ILE A 119 -6.24 -5.34 10.97
C ILE A 119 -7.28 -6.07 11.80
N ILE A 120 -7.69 -7.23 11.32
CA ILE A 120 -8.67 -8.10 11.96
C ILE A 120 -7.94 -9.18 12.77
N ASP A 121 -8.35 -9.37 14.00
CA ASP A 121 -8.00 -10.55 14.80
C ASP A 121 -9.05 -11.63 14.49
N ILE A 122 -8.65 -12.63 13.71
CA ILE A 122 -9.53 -13.73 13.27
C ILE A 122 -10.04 -14.52 14.46
N ASN A 123 -9.15 -14.86 15.42
CA ASN A 123 -9.51 -15.65 16.59
C ASN A 123 -10.52 -14.94 17.50
N LYS A 124 -10.46 -13.61 17.57
CA LYS A 124 -11.37 -12.79 18.38
C LYS A 124 -12.54 -12.23 17.60
N SER A 125 -12.61 -12.49 16.29
CA SER A 125 -13.66 -12.00 15.39
C SER A 125 -13.93 -10.50 15.51
N LYS A 126 -12.85 -9.67 15.51
CA LYS A 126 -12.95 -8.23 15.69
C LYS A 126 -11.89 -7.45 14.91
N ILE A 127 -12.17 -6.18 14.64
CA ILE A 127 -11.15 -5.24 14.21
C ILE A 127 -10.27 -4.88 15.41
N ALA A 128 -8.99 -5.27 15.33
CA ALA A 128 -8.01 -4.96 16.37
C ALA A 128 -7.40 -3.57 16.19
N TYR A 129 -7.09 -3.21 14.93
CA TYR A 129 -6.48 -1.92 14.60
C TYR A 129 -7.12 -1.33 13.33
N THR A 130 -7.17 -0.01 13.28
CA THR A 130 -7.42 0.72 12.03
C THR A 130 -6.14 1.33 11.50
N ILE A 131 -6.03 1.46 10.19
CA ILE A 131 -4.87 2.05 9.53
C ILE A 131 -5.35 3.14 8.58
N THR A 132 -4.86 4.35 8.80
CA THR A 132 -5.04 5.46 7.87
C THR A 132 -3.69 5.80 7.26
N SER A 133 -3.63 5.84 5.93
CA SER A 133 -2.38 6.11 5.21
C SER A 133 -2.56 7.17 4.14
N ALA A 134 -1.53 7.97 3.96
CA ALA A 134 -1.43 8.95 2.90
C ALA A 134 -0.03 8.92 2.30
N GLY A 135 0.10 9.37 1.06
CA GLY A 135 1.38 9.48 0.38
C GLY A 135 1.51 10.82 -0.33
N LYS A 136 2.72 11.34 -0.33
CA LYS A 136 3.15 12.49 -1.11
C LYS A 136 4.19 12.01 -2.12
N LEU A 137 4.05 12.39 -3.39
CA LEU A 137 5.08 12.08 -4.39
C LEU A 137 6.43 12.66 -3.96
N PHE A 138 7.48 11.86 -4.08
CA PHE A 138 8.83 12.41 -4.04
C PHE A 138 8.99 13.44 -5.16
N SER A 139 9.76 14.48 -4.92
CA SER A 139 9.83 15.66 -5.80
C SER A 139 10.25 15.34 -7.24
N GLU A 140 11.08 14.32 -7.43
CA GLU A 140 11.68 13.98 -8.72
C GLU A 140 10.89 12.94 -9.53
N VAL A 141 9.84 12.33 -8.95
CA VAL A 141 9.10 11.23 -9.58
C VAL A 141 8.48 11.62 -10.93
N THR A 142 7.79 12.76 -10.96
CA THR A 142 7.08 13.18 -12.18
C THR A 142 8.03 13.39 -13.36
N ASP A 143 9.16 14.02 -13.12
CA ASP A 143 10.13 14.30 -14.18
C ASP A 143 10.91 13.03 -14.57
N THR A 144 11.24 12.17 -13.59
CA THR A 144 11.83 10.86 -13.85
C THR A 144 10.97 10.02 -14.78
N ILE A 145 9.66 9.90 -14.47
CA ILE A 145 8.72 9.14 -15.32
C ILE A 145 8.63 9.73 -16.73
N LYS A 146 8.54 11.06 -16.87
CA LYS A 146 8.53 11.72 -18.19
C LYS A 146 9.79 11.42 -19.01
N ILE A 147 10.97 11.46 -18.37
CA ILE A 147 12.24 11.17 -19.05
C ILE A 147 12.27 9.71 -19.52
N LEU A 148 11.87 8.75 -18.69
CA LEU A 148 11.82 7.35 -19.07
C LEU A 148 10.84 7.11 -20.21
N GLN A 149 9.64 7.70 -20.16
CA GLN A 149 8.65 7.63 -21.24
C GLN A 149 9.18 8.24 -22.55
N SER A 150 9.93 9.35 -22.49
CA SER A 150 10.53 9.97 -23.67
C SER A 150 11.60 9.10 -24.34
N ARG A 151 12.19 8.16 -23.60
CA ARG A 151 13.11 7.14 -24.10
C ARG A 151 12.41 5.89 -24.63
N GLY A 152 11.07 5.89 -24.68
CA GLY A 152 10.28 4.74 -25.13
C GLY A 152 10.11 3.64 -24.11
N ILE A 153 10.43 3.91 -22.82
CA ILE A 153 10.26 2.94 -21.72
C ILE A 153 8.80 2.96 -21.25
N GLU A 154 8.17 1.80 -21.26
CA GLU A 154 6.81 1.64 -20.74
C GLU A 154 6.83 1.54 -19.21
N ILE A 155 5.96 2.33 -18.57
CA ILE A 155 5.87 2.39 -17.11
C ILE A 155 4.69 1.54 -16.64
N TYR A 156 4.96 0.67 -15.66
CA TYR A 156 3.98 -0.16 -14.96
C TYR A 156 4.03 0.14 -13.47
N ILE A 157 2.86 0.22 -12.83
CA ILE A 157 2.72 0.45 -11.39
C ILE A 157 2.06 -0.78 -10.77
N ALA A 158 2.71 -1.43 -9.79
CA ALA A 158 2.15 -2.55 -9.05
C ALA A 158 2.30 -2.30 -7.53
N SER A 159 1.19 -2.08 -6.84
CA SER A 159 1.18 -1.70 -5.43
C SER A 159 0.13 -2.47 -4.63
N GLY A 160 0.40 -2.68 -3.34
CA GLY A 160 -0.61 -3.15 -2.38
C GLY A 160 -1.67 -2.11 -2.03
N ASP A 161 -1.48 -0.86 -2.44
CA ASP A 161 -2.43 0.22 -2.18
C ASP A 161 -3.75 0.02 -2.96
N ARG A 162 -4.82 0.66 -2.47
CA ARG A 162 -6.17 0.59 -3.03
C ARG A 162 -6.20 0.91 -4.53
N LYS A 163 -6.97 0.14 -5.31
CA LYS A 163 -7.09 0.28 -6.78
C LYS A 163 -7.39 1.72 -7.22
N GLY A 164 -8.33 2.39 -6.56
CA GLY A 164 -8.69 3.78 -6.86
C GLY A 164 -7.53 4.77 -6.65
N ALA A 165 -6.71 4.55 -5.61
CA ALA A 165 -5.52 5.37 -5.35
C ALA A 165 -4.45 5.17 -6.44
N ILE A 166 -4.21 3.92 -6.84
CA ILE A 166 -3.23 3.61 -7.88
C ILE A 166 -3.69 4.11 -9.26
N ASN A 167 -4.98 4.05 -9.56
CA ASN A 167 -5.53 4.64 -10.79
C ASN A 167 -5.34 6.17 -10.83
N LYS A 168 -5.55 6.85 -9.70
CA LYS A 168 -5.29 8.30 -9.60
C LYS A 168 -3.80 8.62 -9.74
N LEU A 169 -2.93 7.82 -9.13
CA LEU A 169 -1.48 7.96 -9.29
C LEU A 169 -1.06 7.81 -10.76
N ALA A 170 -1.57 6.80 -11.45
CA ALA A 170 -1.31 6.59 -12.87
C ALA A 170 -1.75 7.81 -13.73
N GLU A 171 -2.91 8.39 -13.42
CA GLU A 171 -3.39 9.60 -14.08
C GLU A 171 -2.44 10.79 -13.89
N ILE A 172 -1.99 11.04 -12.66
CA ILE A 172 -1.04 12.12 -12.33
C ILE A 172 0.29 11.95 -13.06
N LEU A 173 0.79 10.70 -13.14
CA LEU A 173 2.05 10.36 -13.80
C LEU A 173 1.93 10.12 -15.30
N ASN A 174 0.74 10.34 -15.90
CA ASN A 174 0.44 10.04 -17.28
C ASN A 174 0.81 8.60 -17.70
N VAL A 175 0.54 7.65 -16.78
CA VAL A 175 0.71 6.21 -17.02
C VAL A 175 -0.63 5.61 -17.45
N ASN A 176 -0.60 4.71 -18.44
CA ASN A 176 -1.81 4.03 -18.90
C ASN A 176 -2.46 3.27 -17.74
N LYS A 177 -3.76 3.48 -17.50
CA LYS A 177 -4.51 2.81 -16.42
C LYS A 177 -4.47 1.28 -16.53
N LYS A 178 -4.31 0.73 -17.75
CA LYS A 178 -4.11 -0.71 -17.95
C LYS A 178 -2.77 -1.23 -17.43
N HIS A 179 -1.80 -0.36 -17.17
CA HIS A 179 -0.51 -0.65 -16.59
C HIS A 179 -0.46 -0.37 -15.07
N ALA A 180 -1.60 -0.04 -14.46
CA ALA A 180 -1.72 0.30 -13.05
C ALA A 180 -2.47 -0.81 -12.29
N PHE A 181 -1.76 -1.51 -11.40
CA PHE A 181 -2.27 -2.64 -10.63
C PHE A 181 -2.27 -2.28 -9.14
N GLY A 182 -3.46 -2.04 -8.60
CA GLY A 182 -3.67 -1.81 -7.17
C GLY A 182 -4.04 -3.10 -6.42
N THR A 183 -3.84 -3.12 -5.12
CA THR A 183 -4.11 -4.24 -4.20
C THR A 183 -3.39 -5.52 -4.62
N VAL A 184 -2.12 -5.37 -5.03
CA VAL A 184 -1.30 -6.48 -5.55
C VAL A 184 -0.42 -7.04 -4.44
N SER A 185 -0.58 -8.33 -4.14
CA SER A 185 0.27 -9.06 -3.21
C SER A 185 1.71 -9.22 -3.75
N PRO A 186 2.69 -9.61 -2.91
CA PRO A 186 4.05 -9.92 -3.38
C PRO A 186 4.10 -10.95 -4.52
N LYS A 187 3.27 -12.00 -4.46
CA LYS A 187 3.09 -12.97 -5.55
C LYS A 187 2.49 -12.34 -6.80
N GLY A 188 1.55 -11.41 -6.62
CA GLY A 188 0.94 -10.67 -7.71
C GLY A 188 1.94 -9.76 -8.43
N LYS A 189 2.81 -9.03 -7.71
CA LYS A 189 3.90 -8.23 -8.31
C LYS A 189 4.84 -9.11 -9.15
N CYS A 190 5.24 -10.26 -8.62
CA CYS A 190 6.03 -11.25 -9.35
C CYS A 190 5.31 -11.72 -10.64
N LYS A 191 3.99 -11.97 -10.57
CA LYS A 191 3.20 -12.34 -11.75
C LYS A 191 3.19 -11.25 -12.82
N VAL A 192 3.09 -9.97 -12.43
CA VAL A 192 3.18 -8.86 -13.38
C VAL A 192 4.52 -8.87 -14.11
N VAL A 193 5.64 -8.98 -13.37
CA VAL A 193 6.99 -9.05 -13.97
C VAL A 193 7.09 -10.22 -14.95
N ARG A 194 6.68 -11.43 -14.54
CA ARG A 194 6.71 -12.62 -15.42
C ARG A 194 5.88 -12.44 -16.68
N CYS A 195 4.64 -11.93 -16.56
CA CYS A 195 3.79 -11.71 -17.72
C CYS A 195 4.40 -10.69 -18.72
N LEU A 196 5.15 -9.70 -18.25
CA LEU A 196 5.86 -8.77 -19.11
C LEU A 196 7.02 -9.48 -19.84
N LYS A 197 7.82 -10.26 -19.12
CA LYS A 197 8.91 -11.05 -19.71
C LYS A 197 8.41 -12.07 -20.73
N ASP A 198 7.33 -12.77 -20.45
CA ASP A 198 6.68 -13.71 -21.38
C ASP A 198 6.20 -13.05 -22.67
N ARG A 199 5.94 -11.73 -22.62
CA ARG A 199 5.60 -10.89 -23.78
C ARG A 199 6.83 -10.33 -24.50
N GLY A 200 8.05 -10.67 -24.07
CA GLY A 200 9.30 -10.25 -24.67
C GLY A 200 9.86 -8.92 -24.17
N TYR A 201 9.30 -8.35 -23.10
CA TYR A 201 9.88 -7.15 -22.49
C TYR A 201 11.11 -7.49 -21.66
N LYS A 202 12.11 -6.61 -21.70
CA LYS A 202 13.15 -6.52 -20.67
C LYS A 202 12.59 -5.70 -19.51
N VAL A 203 12.64 -6.22 -18.30
CA VAL A 203 11.92 -5.66 -17.14
C VAL A 203 12.90 -5.22 -16.06
N MET A 204 12.89 -3.92 -15.75
CA MET A 204 13.48 -3.37 -14.53
C MET A 204 12.39 -3.29 -13.45
N MET A 205 12.63 -3.91 -12.30
CA MET A 205 11.76 -3.79 -11.13
C MET A 205 12.40 -2.84 -10.12
N VAL A 206 11.67 -1.77 -9.80
CA VAL A 206 12.06 -0.81 -8.75
C VAL A 206 11.11 -0.99 -7.56
N GLY A 207 11.64 -1.12 -6.36
CA GLY A 207 10.86 -1.35 -5.15
C GLY A 207 11.58 -0.85 -3.89
N ASP A 208 10.86 -0.86 -2.76
CA ASP A 208 11.31 -0.28 -1.49
C ASP A 208 11.41 -1.30 -0.33
N GLY A 209 10.96 -2.55 -0.52
CA GLY A 209 10.84 -3.42 0.63
C GLY A 209 10.83 -4.93 0.36
N LEU A 210 10.70 -5.70 1.45
CA LEU A 210 10.67 -7.16 1.42
C LEU A 210 9.53 -7.75 0.57
N ASN A 211 8.43 -7.02 0.44
CA ASN A 211 7.30 -7.37 -0.40
C ASN A 211 7.61 -7.31 -1.91
N ASP A 212 8.76 -6.76 -2.32
CA ASP A 212 9.21 -6.68 -3.70
C ASP A 212 10.20 -7.78 -4.09
N VAL A 213 10.77 -8.51 -3.12
CA VAL A 213 11.82 -9.52 -3.33
C VAL A 213 11.43 -10.58 -4.36
N LEU A 214 10.19 -11.05 -4.34
CA LEU A 214 9.73 -12.03 -5.34
C LEU A 214 9.73 -11.46 -6.76
N ALA A 215 9.42 -10.17 -6.91
CA ALA A 215 9.47 -9.48 -8.19
C ALA A 215 10.90 -9.19 -8.61
N PHE A 216 11.77 -8.74 -7.68
CA PHE A 216 13.21 -8.55 -7.92
C PHE A 216 13.87 -9.80 -8.50
N ASN A 217 13.64 -10.96 -7.87
CA ASN A 217 14.22 -12.23 -8.29
C ASN A 217 13.76 -12.69 -9.70
N ASN A 218 12.75 -12.06 -10.28
CA ASN A 218 12.20 -12.41 -11.60
C ASN A 218 12.42 -11.33 -12.65
N ALA A 219 12.86 -10.14 -12.27
CA ALA A 219 13.18 -9.04 -13.17
C ALA A 219 14.53 -9.29 -13.90
N ASP A 220 14.78 -8.55 -14.97
CA ASP A 220 16.09 -8.55 -15.65
C ASP A 220 17.06 -7.60 -14.96
N VAL A 221 16.51 -6.56 -14.32
CA VAL A 221 17.26 -5.65 -13.44
C VAL A 221 16.39 -5.35 -12.22
N SER A 222 16.98 -5.47 -11.04
CA SER A 222 16.34 -5.19 -9.75
C SER A 222 16.98 -3.97 -9.08
N VAL A 223 16.13 -3.01 -8.68
CA VAL A 223 16.56 -1.73 -8.09
C VAL A 223 15.84 -1.52 -6.77
N LEU A 224 16.60 -1.41 -5.69
CA LEU A 224 16.09 -1.04 -4.38
C LEU A 224 16.22 0.47 -4.19
N THR A 225 15.09 1.15 -3.91
CA THR A 225 15.14 2.54 -3.45
C THR A 225 15.09 2.60 -1.94
N VAL A 226 15.97 3.44 -1.37
CA VAL A 226 16.04 3.70 0.07
C VAL A 226 15.68 5.16 0.40
N GLU A 227 14.96 5.83 -0.52
CA GLU A 227 14.64 7.26 -0.41
C GLU A 227 13.80 7.60 0.83
N GLN A 228 12.98 6.66 1.31
CA GLN A 228 12.18 6.84 2.52
C GLN A 228 12.81 6.23 3.77
N GLU A 229 13.62 5.20 3.63
CA GLU A 229 14.10 4.37 4.75
C GLU A 229 15.48 4.87 5.22
N GLU A 230 15.63 5.13 6.52
CA GLU A 230 16.92 5.46 7.11
C GLU A 230 17.80 4.21 7.30
N GLU A 231 17.16 3.06 7.57
CA GLU A 231 17.85 1.77 7.73
C GLU A 231 17.23 0.70 6.84
N VAL A 232 18.05 0.09 6.00
CA VAL A 232 17.64 -0.99 5.11
C VAL A 232 18.28 -2.30 5.52
N SER A 233 17.48 -3.36 5.56
CA SER A 233 17.97 -4.69 5.89
C SER A 233 19.10 -5.11 4.92
N PRO A 234 20.31 -5.51 5.43
CA PRO A 234 21.39 -6.03 4.58
C PRO A 234 20.96 -7.20 3.69
N LYS A 235 19.97 -7.99 4.16
CA LYS A 235 19.41 -9.11 3.38
C LYS A 235 18.67 -8.63 2.13
N LEU A 236 18.12 -7.43 2.15
CA LEU A 236 17.41 -6.85 1.02
C LEU A 236 18.40 -6.27 0.00
N ILE A 237 19.40 -5.55 0.48
CA ILE A 237 20.50 -5.00 -0.34
C ILE A 237 21.17 -6.10 -1.18
N ASN A 238 21.49 -7.23 -0.55
CA ASN A 238 22.14 -8.36 -1.22
C ASN A 238 21.27 -9.10 -2.26
N LYS A 239 20.01 -8.70 -2.42
CA LYS A 239 19.07 -9.32 -3.36
C LYS A 239 18.72 -8.44 -4.56
N THR A 240 19.40 -7.31 -4.69
CA THR A 240 19.14 -6.33 -5.76
C THR A 240 20.44 -5.99 -6.49
N ASP A 241 20.33 -5.70 -7.78
CA ASP A 241 21.46 -5.34 -8.62
C ASP A 241 21.95 -3.91 -8.33
N TYR A 242 21.00 -3.02 -7.98
CA TYR A 242 21.28 -1.62 -7.67
C TYR A 242 20.55 -1.18 -6.42
N VAL A 243 21.18 -0.27 -5.67
CA VAL A 243 20.57 0.48 -4.57
C VAL A 243 20.66 1.96 -4.89
N ILE A 244 19.54 2.68 -4.85
CA ILE A 244 19.45 4.10 -5.16
C ILE A 244 18.91 4.89 -3.97
N GLN A 245 19.42 6.11 -3.80
CA GLN A 245 18.96 7.05 -2.76
C GLN A 245 17.77 7.87 -3.22
N LYS A 246 17.65 8.11 -4.54
CA LYS A 246 16.60 8.87 -5.17
C LYS A 246 16.08 8.17 -6.40
N ILE A 247 14.78 8.26 -6.62
CA ILE A 247 14.13 7.63 -7.77
C ILE A 247 14.72 8.11 -9.11
N SER A 248 15.21 9.33 -9.19
CA SER A 248 15.83 9.89 -10.41
C SER A 248 17.08 9.15 -10.87
N GLU A 249 17.77 8.45 -9.97
CA GLU A 249 18.99 7.70 -10.31
C GLU A 249 18.71 6.53 -11.28
N VAL A 250 17.45 6.03 -11.35
CA VAL A 250 17.07 4.99 -12.33
C VAL A 250 17.32 5.42 -13.80
N ILE A 251 17.35 6.73 -14.07
CA ILE A 251 17.60 7.29 -15.41
C ILE A 251 19.01 6.93 -15.92
N SER A 252 19.94 6.72 -15.00
CA SER A 252 21.35 6.44 -15.27
C SER A 252 21.69 4.94 -15.30
N ILE A 253 20.74 4.08 -14.98
CA ILE A 253 20.93 2.63 -15.02
C ILE A 253 20.76 2.16 -16.46
N ASP A 254 21.80 1.50 -16.96
CA ASP A 254 21.79 0.89 -18.28
C ASP A 254 20.96 -0.41 -18.26
N PHE A 255 19.97 -0.49 -19.15
CA PHE A 255 18.98 -1.56 -19.02
C PHE A 255 18.31 -1.86 -20.39
#